data_7b274820ec66600e033b2ed9f3effbe3
#
_entry.id   7b274820ec66600e033b2ed9f3effbe3
#
_cell.length_a   1.000
_cell.length_b   1.000
_cell.length_c   1.000
_cell.angle_alpha   90.00
_cell.angle_beta   90.00
_cell.angle_gamma   90.00
#
_symmetry.space_group_name_H-M   'P 1'
#
loop_
_entity.id
_entity.type
_entity.pdbx_description
1 polymer ?
#
loop_
_entity_poly.entity_id
_entity_poly.type
_entity_poly.pdbx_seq_one_letter_code
_entity_poly.pdbx_strand_id
1 'polypeptide(L)'
;MPQVVLINPQIPPNTGNIARTCAATDTELHLVGPLGFEISDRYLKRAGLDYWPYVTLHHHDSVDTFRTYSQQRGGRCLGFSVNGNCNYATFQFQANDWLLFGSETTGLPPIVISTCAASLYIPMTQPGVRSLNLSVSVAVGLFEARRQLGYLN
;
A
#
# COMPACT_ATOMS: atom_id res chain seq x y z
N MET A 1 -0.26 11.09 -9.28
CA MET A 1 -1.22 10.32 -8.46
C MET A 1 -0.48 9.57 -7.38
N PRO A 2 -1.07 9.40 -6.18
CA PRO A 2 -0.48 8.54 -5.15
C PRO A 2 -0.31 7.11 -5.66
N GLN A 3 0.71 6.43 -5.16
CA GLN A 3 1.03 5.06 -5.54
C GLN A 3 0.95 4.16 -4.32
N VAL A 4 0.59 2.91 -4.52
CA VAL A 4 0.47 1.92 -3.45
C VAL A 4 1.69 1.01 -3.45
N VAL A 5 2.26 0.81 -2.27
CA VAL A 5 3.45 -0.02 -2.06
C VAL A 5 3.16 -1.03 -0.96
N LEU A 6 3.33 -2.32 -1.26
CA LEU A 6 3.20 -3.39 -0.29
C LEU A 6 4.58 -3.93 0.07
N ILE A 7 4.94 -3.82 1.34
CA ILE A 7 6.23 -4.29 1.85
C ILE A 7 6.06 -5.71 2.40
N ASN A 8 6.71 -6.67 1.77
CA ASN A 8 6.70 -8.08 2.16
C ASN A 8 5.30 -8.68 2.29
N PRO A 9 4.39 -8.50 1.32
CA PRO A 9 3.06 -9.12 1.40
C PRO A 9 3.18 -10.65 1.40
N GLN A 10 2.32 -11.32 2.19
CA GLN A 10 2.41 -12.76 2.42
C GLN A 10 1.22 -13.54 1.86
N ILE A 11 0.06 -12.91 1.76
CA ILE A 11 -1.21 -13.59 1.47
C ILE A 11 -1.68 -13.21 0.06
N PRO A 12 -1.58 -14.14 -0.92
CA PRO A 12 -1.89 -13.83 -2.32
C PRO A 12 -3.28 -13.22 -2.56
N PRO A 13 -4.38 -13.70 -1.96
CA PRO A 13 -5.68 -13.09 -2.17
C PRO A 13 -5.76 -11.61 -1.76
N ASN A 14 -5.06 -11.20 -0.71
CA ASN A 14 -5.02 -9.79 -0.31
C ASN A 14 -4.35 -8.94 -1.40
N THR A 15 -3.21 -9.38 -1.90
CA THR A 15 -2.52 -8.68 -2.99
C THR A 15 -3.37 -8.64 -4.26
N GLY A 16 -4.08 -9.72 -4.59
CA GLY A 16 -4.99 -9.75 -5.72
C GLY A 16 -6.13 -8.74 -5.59
N ASN A 17 -6.75 -8.64 -4.42
CA ASN A 17 -7.79 -7.64 -4.16
C ASN A 17 -7.25 -6.21 -4.24
N ILE A 18 -6.04 -5.99 -3.73
CA ILE A 18 -5.37 -4.69 -3.82
C ILE A 18 -5.08 -4.34 -5.28
N ALA A 19 -4.60 -5.31 -6.06
CA ALA A 19 -4.37 -5.12 -7.48
C ALA A 19 -5.64 -4.69 -8.22
N ARG A 20 -6.78 -5.28 -7.87
CA ARG A 20 -8.08 -4.88 -8.42
C ARG A 20 -8.42 -3.43 -8.07
N THR A 21 -8.23 -3.03 -6.83
CA THR A 21 -8.47 -1.65 -6.39
C THR A 21 -7.55 -0.67 -7.13
N CYS A 22 -6.28 -1.02 -7.28
CA CYS A 22 -5.32 -0.20 -8.01
C CYS A 22 -5.68 -0.10 -9.49
N ALA A 23 -6.09 -1.20 -10.13
CA ALA A 23 -6.57 -1.17 -11.50
C ALA A 23 -7.78 -0.26 -11.67
N ALA A 24 -8.76 -0.35 -10.74
CA ALA A 24 -9.98 0.45 -10.78
C ALA A 24 -9.71 1.96 -10.63
N THR A 25 -8.60 2.33 -10.03
CA THR A 25 -8.25 3.74 -9.76
C THR A 25 -7.07 4.24 -10.60
N ASP A 26 -6.62 3.44 -11.55
CA ASP A 26 -5.44 3.72 -12.38
C ASP A 26 -4.21 4.06 -11.53
N THR A 27 -4.01 3.30 -10.45
CA THR A 27 -2.95 3.47 -9.47
C THR A 27 -1.86 2.44 -9.71
N GLU A 28 -0.60 2.86 -9.76
CA GLU A 28 0.52 1.91 -9.79
C GLU A 28 0.61 1.13 -8.48
N LEU A 29 0.83 -0.18 -8.60
CA LEU A 29 1.05 -1.07 -7.47
C LEU A 29 2.50 -1.56 -7.46
N HIS A 30 3.18 -1.34 -6.36
CA HIS A 30 4.56 -1.78 -6.16
C HIS A 30 4.59 -2.87 -5.09
N LEU A 31 5.19 -4.01 -5.42
CA LEU A 31 5.44 -5.10 -4.49
C LEU A 31 6.91 -5.13 -4.14
N VAL A 32 7.22 -5.10 -2.85
CA VAL A 32 8.60 -5.10 -2.35
C VAL A 32 8.89 -6.41 -1.65
N GLY A 33 9.83 -7.17 -2.19
CA GLY A 33 10.22 -8.48 -1.68
C GLY A 33 11.10 -8.42 -0.41
N PRO A 34 11.27 -9.57 0.19
CA PRO A 34 10.75 -10.87 -0.22
C PRO A 34 9.25 -11.00 -0.06
N LEU A 35 8.61 -11.68 -1.03
CA LEU A 35 7.17 -11.95 -1.03
C LEU A 35 6.91 -13.34 -0.45
N GLY A 36 5.77 -13.51 0.22
CA GLY A 36 5.32 -14.83 0.72
C GLY A 36 4.70 -15.72 -0.36
N PHE A 37 4.74 -15.31 -1.62
CA PHE A 37 4.16 -16.02 -2.75
C PHE A 37 4.92 -15.63 -4.03
N GLU A 38 4.63 -16.35 -5.12
CA GLU A 38 5.12 -15.99 -6.46
C GLU A 38 4.07 -15.11 -7.18
N ILE A 39 4.53 -14.16 -7.98
CA ILE A 39 3.64 -13.28 -8.76
C ILE A 39 2.80 -14.10 -9.76
N SER A 40 3.32 -15.25 -10.20
CA SER A 40 2.59 -16.20 -11.03
C SER A 40 1.55 -17.03 -10.27
N ASP A 41 1.43 -16.86 -8.94
CA ASP A 41 0.53 -17.65 -8.11
C ASP A 41 -0.91 -17.53 -8.59
N ARG A 42 -1.59 -18.70 -8.69
CA ARG A 42 -2.96 -18.75 -9.20
C ARG A 42 -3.97 -18.00 -8.31
N TYR A 43 -3.74 -17.95 -7.00
CA TYR A 43 -4.63 -17.23 -6.08
C TYR A 43 -4.52 -15.73 -6.27
N LEU A 44 -3.31 -15.21 -6.52
CA LEU A 44 -3.09 -13.83 -6.87
C LEU A 44 -3.83 -13.47 -8.15
N LYS A 45 -3.59 -14.23 -9.22
CA LYS A 45 -4.21 -13.99 -10.52
C LYS A 45 -5.72 -14.19 -10.51
N ARG A 46 -6.20 -15.17 -9.73
CA ARG A 46 -7.64 -15.46 -9.63
C ARG A 46 -8.40 -14.33 -8.96
N ALA A 47 -7.86 -13.71 -7.93
CA ALA A 47 -8.49 -12.56 -7.26
C ALA A 47 -8.56 -11.34 -8.17
N GLY A 48 -7.59 -11.17 -9.10
CA GLY A 48 -7.54 -10.07 -10.03
C GLY A 48 -7.77 -10.45 -11.50
N LEU A 49 -8.29 -11.65 -11.80
CA LEU A 49 -8.27 -12.25 -13.13
C LEU A 49 -8.82 -11.35 -14.23
N ASP A 50 -10.00 -10.77 -14.02
CA ASP A 50 -10.69 -9.94 -15.03
C ASP A 50 -10.04 -8.55 -15.17
N TYR A 51 -9.26 -8.14 -14.20
CA TYR A 51 -8.69 -6.79 -14.10
C TYR A 51 -7.18 -6.77 -14.31
N TRP A 52 -6.55 -7.95 -14.37
CA TRP A 52 -5.09 -8.07 -14.45
C TRP A 52 -4.48 -7.29 -15.60
N PRO A 53 -5.07 -7.25 -16.82
CA PRO A 53 -4.55 -6.43 -17.91
C PRO A 53 -4.48 -4.92 -17.61
N TYR A 54 -5.25 -4.46 -16.64
CA TYR A 54 -5.30 -3.04 -16.23
C TYR A 54 -4.42 -2.71 -15.05
N VAL A 55 -3.73 -3.71 -14.48
CA VAL A 55 -2.85 -3.54 -13.32
C VAL A 55 -1.48 -3.09 -13.81
N THR A 56 -1.01 -1.93 -13.33
CA THR A 56 0.37 -1.50 -13.53
C THR A 56 1.17 -1.96 -12.32
N LEU A 57 1.88 -3.08 -12.48
CA LEU A 57 2.59 -3.76 -11.40
C LEU A 57 4.10 -3.58 -11.56
N HIS A 58 4.75 -3.16 -10.46
CA HIS A 58 6.20 -3.11 -10.34
C HIS A 58 6.64 -4.03 -9.21
N HIS A 59 7.68 -4.83 -9.44
CA HIS A 59 8.29 -5.68 -8.43
C HIS A 59 9.69 -5.18 -8.10
N HIS A 60 9.97 -5.02 -6.82
CA HIS A 60 11.28 -4.66 -6.29
C HIS A 60 11.76 -5.78 -5.38
N ASP A 61 13.01 -6.23 -5.57
CA ASP A 61 13.53 -7.40 -4.85
C ASP A 61 13.72 -7.14 -3.35
N SER A 62 13.93 -5.89 -2.98
CA SER A 62 14.20 -5.52 -1.58
C SER A 62 13.74 -4.09 -1.29
N VAL A 63 13.68 -3.76 0.00
CA VAL A 63 13.41 -2.40 0.46
C VAL A 63 14.47 -1.42 -0.08
N ASP A 64 15.73 -1.81 -0.09
CA ASP A 64 16.82 -0.96 -0.58
C ASP A 64 16.64 -0.63 -2.06
N THR A 65 16.30 -1.62 -2.88
CA THR A 65 16.04 -1.43 -4.31
C THR A 65 14.84 -0.49 -4.51
N PHE A 66 13.78 -0.69 -3.76
CA PHE A 66 12.60 0.17 -3.81
C PHE A 66 12.96 1.62 -3.41
N ARG A 67 13.72 1.80 -2.34
CA ARG A 67 14.12 3.13 -1.88
C ARG A 67 14.90 3.89 -2.95
N THR A 68 15.85 3.25 -3.59
CA THR A 68 16.59 3.86 -4.70
C THR A 68 15.65 4.30 -5.82
N TYR A 69 14.72 3.42 -6.19
CA TYR A 69 13.74 3.69 -7.23
C TYR A 69 12.83 4.88 -6.87
N SER A 70 12.28 4.87 -5.66
CA SER A 70 11.36 5.94 -5.22
C SER A 70 12.07 7.28 -5.06
N GLN A 71 13.32 7.28 -4.60
CA GLN A 71 14.11 8.51 -4.49
C GLN A 71 14.37 9.14 -5.86
N GLN A 72 14.63 8.32 -6.87
CA GLN A 72 14.85 8.82 -8.23
C GLN A 72 13.58 9.43 -8.84
N ARG A 73 12.42 8.86 -8.54
CA ARG A 73 11.14 9.39 -9.02
C ARG A 73 10.64 10.58 -8.21
N GLY A 74 11.09 10.71 -6.97
CA GLY A 74 10.63 11.75 -6.05
C GLY A 74 9.29 11.39 -5.39
N GLY A 75 8.82 12.28 -4.53
CA GLY A 75 7.64 12.07 -3.70
C GLY A 75 8.00 11.56 -2.31
N ARG A 76 7.04 11.66 -1.40
CA ARG A 76 7.22 11.25 0.00
C ARG A 76 6.76 9.82 0.20
N CYS A 77 7.46 9.08 1.03
CA CYS A 77 6.97 7.79 1.53
C CYS A 77 6.18 8.01 2.82
N LEU A 78 4.96 7.50 2.86
CA LEU A 78 4.05 7.58 4.01
C LEU A 78 3.74 6.16 4.47
N GLY A 79 4.09 5.83 5.71
CA GLY A 79 3.90 4.49 6.25
C GLY A 79 2.58 4.37 6.99
N PHE A 80 1.72 3.44 6.58
CA PHE A 80 0.49 3.12 7.30
C PHE A 80 0.78 2.06 8.35
N SER A 81 0.48 2.38 9.60
CA SER A 81 0.73 1.51 10.75
C SER A 81 -0.34 1.74 11.81
N VAL A 82 -0.73 0.68 12.51
CA VAL A 82 -1.65 0.80 13.66
C VAL A 82 -1.07 1.68 14.77
N ASN A 83 0.24 1.83 14.81
CA ASN A 83 0.96 2.67 15.77
C ASN A 83 1.42 4.00 15.16
N GLY A 84 0.83 4.41 14.06
CA GLY A 84 1.18 5.67 13.39
C GLY A 84 0.93 6.89 14.28
N ASN A 85 1.67 7.97 14.00
CA ASN A 85 1.60 9.20 14.80
C ASN A 85 0.52 10.17 14.31
N CYS A 86 0.12 10.07 13.06
CA CYS A 86 -0.83 11.00 12.44
C CYS A 86 -2.10 10.27 12.02
N ASN A 87 -3.25 10.86 12.31
CA ASN A 87 -4.52 10.38 11.78
C ASN A 87 -4.55 10.58 10.27
N TYR A 88 -4.78 9.53 9.51
CA TYR A 88 -4.79 9.58 8.05
C TYR A 88 -5.82 10.57 7.50
N ALA A 89 -6.92 10.76 8.18
CA ALA A 89 -8.02 11.63 7.72
C ALA A 89 -7.70 13.13 7.85
N THR A 90 -6.76 13.49 8.73
CA THR A 90 -6.32 14.87 8.92
C THR A 90 -4.96 15.17 8.31
N PHE A 91 -4.28 14.15 7.81
CA PHE A 91 -3.01 14.31 7.13
C PHE A 91 -3.23 14.91 5.73
N GLN A 92 -2.35 15.80 5.30
CA GLN A 92 -2.44 16.42 3.98
C GLN A 92 -1.61 15.64 2.96
N PHE A 93 -2.28 14.91 2.09
CA PHE A 93 -1.65 14.13 1.02
C PHE A 93 -1.20 15.04 -0.12
N GLN A 94 -0.17 14.59 -0.84
CA GLN A 94 0.36 15.23 -2.04
C GLN A 94 0.29 14.29 -3.23
N ALA A 95 0.31 14.84 -4.44
CA ALA A 95 0.05 14.09 -5.67
C ALA A 95 1.03 12.93 -5.93
N ASN A 96 2.27 13.06 -5.48
CA ASN A 96 3.32 12.06 -5.74
C ASN A 96 3.65 11.21 -4.51
N ASP A 97 2.76 11.14 -3.53
CA ASP A 97 2.98 10.34 -2.33
C ASP A 97 3.00 8.85 -2.63
N TRP A 98 3.88 8.16 -1.95
CA TRP A 98 3.97 6.70 -1.91
C TRP A 98 3.30 6.22 -0.63
N LEU A 99 2.23 5.43 -0.77
CA LEU A 99 1.48 4.90 0.38
C LEU A 99 2.00 3.49 0.67
N LEU A 100 2.75 3.35 1.76
CA LEU A 100 3.40 2.10 2.14
C LEU A 100 2.56 1.34 3.17
N PHE A 101 2.33 0.07 2.89
CA PHE A 101 1.61 -0.86 3.77
C PHE A 101 2.48 -2.08 4.03
N GLY A 102 2.45 -2.58 5.25
CA GLY A 102 3.23 -3.74 5.65
C GLY A 102 2.54 -5.07 5.38
N SER A 103 3.19 -6.15 5.83
CA SER A 103 2.61 -7.48 5.70
C SER A 103 1.37 -7.64 6.59
N GLU A 104 0.55 -8.63 6.24
CA GLU A 104 -0.71 -8.90 6.93
C GLU A 104 -0.51 -9.29 8.40
N THR A 105 0.63 -9.88 8.73
CA THR A 105 0.90 -10.41 10.07
C THR A 105 1.79 -9.52 10.93
N THR A 106 2.77 -8.85 10.34
CA THR A 106 3.77 -8.10 11.11
C THR A 106 3.74 -6.59 10.87
N GLY A 107 3.00 -6.12 9.85
CA GLY A 107 2.96 -4.70 9.49
C GLY A 107 4.27 -4.22 8.87
N LEU A 108 4.47 -2.91 8.86
CA LEU A 108 5.68 -2.32 8.33
C LEU A 108 6.86 -2.57 9.27
N PRO A 109 8.01 -2.98 8.74
CA PRO A 109 9.23 -3.06 9.56
C PRO A 109 9.57 -1.69 10.16
N PRO A 110 10.03 -1.63 11.43
CA PRO A 110 10.38 -0.35 12.07
C PRO A 110 11.40 0.47 11.28
N ILE A 111 12.34 -0.20 10.63
CA ILE A 111 13.35 0.49 9.83
C ILE A 111 12.73 1.19 8.60
N VAL A 112 11.69 0.62 8.03
CA VAL A 112 10.95 1.25 6.92
C VAL A 112 10.19 2.46 7.42
N ILE A 113 9.47 2.32 8.56
CA ILE A 113 8.72 3.43 9.16
C ILE A 113 9.64 4.60 9.48
N SER A 114 10.84 4.33 10.01
CA SER A 114 11.80 5.37 10.38
C SER A 114 12.29 6.20 9.19
N THR A 115 12.19 5.68 7.98
CA THR A 115 12.58 6.39 6.76
C THR A 115 11.42 7.11 6.09
N CYS A 116 10.19 6.93 6.55
CA CYS A 116 9.02 7.59 5.99
C CYS A 116 8.94 9.05 6.47
N ALA A 117 8.36 9.90 5.64
CA ALA A 117 8.09 11.30 5.98
C ALA A 117 7.05 11.42 7.10
N ALA A 118 6.12 10.47 7.19
CA ALA A 118 5.12 10.40 8.23
C ALA A 118 4.66 8.96 8.41
N SER A 119 4.16 8.65 9.60
CA SER A 119 3.46 7.39 9.88
C SER A 119 1.99 7.69 10.19
N LEU A 120 1.10 7.00 9.49
CA LEU A 120 -0.33 7.28 9.50
C LEU A 120 -1.08 6.10 10.11
N TYR A 121 -2.12 6.39 10.89
CA TYR A 121 -3.01 5.35 11.39
C TYR A 121 -4.45 5.59 10.93
N ILE A 122 -5.19 4.50 10.78
CA ILE A 122 -6.63 4.52 10.55
C ILE A 122 -7.29 4.32 11.91
N PRO A 123 -8.10 5.28 12.42
CA PRO A 123 -8.69 5.16 13.75
C PRO A 123 -9.60 3.94 13.86
N MET A 124 -9.47 3.21 14.97
CA MET A 124 -10.35 2.10 15.34
C MET A 124 -10.80 2.31 16.78
N THR A 125 -12.09 2.09 17.03
CA THR A 125 -12.69 2.37 18.33
C THR A 125 -12.71 1.15 19.27
N GLN A 126 -12.68 -0.07 18.69
CA GLN A 126 -12.72 -1.30 19.49
C GLN A 126 -11.31 -1.79 19.83
N PRO A 127 -10.87 -1.75 21.11
CA PRO A 127 -9.50 -2.13 21.47
C PRO A 127 -9.22 -3.63 21.27
N GLY A 128 -10.25 -4.48 21.18
CA GLY A 128 -10.08 -5.90 20.95
C GLY A 128 -9.73 -6.25 19.50
N VAL A 129 -9.84 -5.29 18.57
CA VAL A 129 -9.48 -5.49 17.15
C VAL A 129 -8.15 -4.79 16.89
N ARG A 130 -7.13 -5.56 16.49
CA ARG A 130 -5.76 -5.05 16.36
C ARG A 130 -5.51 -4.28 15.07
N SER A 131 -6.17 -4.71 13.97
CA SER A 131 -5.95 -4.14 12.65
C SER A 131 -7.13 -4.43 11.74
N LEU A 132 -7.23 -3.67 10.67
CA LEU A 132 -8.12 -4.00 9.55
C LEU A 132 -7.42 -4.98 8.61
N ASN A 133 -8.20 -5.72 7.82
CA ASN A 133 -7.65 -6.48 6.72
C ASN A 133 -6.80 -5.57 5.82
N LEU A 134 -5.68 -6.09 5.31
CA LEU A 134 -4.74 -5.29 4.53
C LEU A 134 -5.40 -4.64 3.31
N SER A 135 -6.18 -5.39 2.54
CA SER A 135 -6.84 -4.85 1.35
C SER A 135 -7.84 -3.75 1.68
N VAL A 136 -8.48 -3.83 2.84
CA VAL A 136 -9.37 -2.78 3.35
C VAL A 136 -8.57 -1.54 3.73
N SER A 137 -7.47 -1.71 4.46
CA SER A 137 -6.59 -0.58 4.84
C SER A 137 -6.07 0.17 3.62
N VAL A 138 -5.66 -0.56 2.59
CA VAL A 138 -5.18 0.04 1.34
C VAL A 138 -6.28 0.85 0.68
N ALA A 139 -7.47 0.28 0.55
CA ALA A 139 -8.60 0.97 -0.07
C ALA A 139 -8.97 2.25 0.70
N VAL A 140 -9.06 2.15 2.02
CA VAL A 140 -9.40 3.30 2.88
C VAL A 140 -8.35 4.41 2.73
N GLY A 141 -7.06 4.08 2.83
CA GLY A 141 -5.98 5.06 2.72
C GLY A 141 -5.89 5.68 1.32
N LEU A 142 -5.98 4.85 0.29
CA LEU A 142 -5.91 5.32 -1.08
C LEU A 142 -7.07 6.25 -1.43
N PHE A 143 -8.30 5.88 -1.07
CA PHE A 143 -9.47 6.68 -1.39
C PHE A 143 -9.50 7.99 -0.61
N GLU A 144 -8.99 8.04 0.62
CA GLU A 144 -8.85 9.32 1.34
C GLU A 144 -7.85 10.24 0.63
N ALA A 145 -6.69 9.72 0.22
CA ALA A 145 -5.73 10.51 -0.54
C ALA A 145 -6.35 11.03 -1.85
N ARG A 146 -7.06 10.17 -2.56
CA ARG A 146 -7.74 10.56 -3.81
C ARG A 146 -8.83 11.61 -3.58
N ARG A 147 -9.58 11.49 -2.48
CA ARG A 147 -10.60 12.49 -2.14
C ARG A 147 -9.97 13.86 -1.93
N GLN A 148 -8.89 13.91 -1.13
CA GLN A 148 -8.19 15.18 -0.86
C GLN A 148 -7.62 15.82 -2.13
N LEU A 149 -7.16 14.99 -3.07
CA LEU A 149 -6.51 15.45 -4.29
C LEU A 149 -7.47 15.69 -5.46
N GLY A 150 -8.77 15.47 -5.26
CA GLY A 150 -9.78 15.76 -6.27
C GLY A 150 -9.95 14.68 -7.33
N TYR A 151 -9.54 13.45 -7.05
CA TYR A 151 -9.65 12.33 -8.01
C TYR A 151 -10.95 11.52 -7.88
N LEU A 152 -11.92 11.97 -7.08
CA LEU A 152 -13.20 11.26 -6.89
C LEU A 152 -14.36 11.86 -7.70
N ASN A 153 -14.08 12.76 -8.60
CA ASN A 153 -15.10 13.40 -9.44
C ASN A 153 -15.34 12.63 -10.73
#